data_187d1fc46a550eebc93c6f79b5c954ab
#
_entry.id   187d1fc46a550eebc93c6f79b5c954ab
#
_cell.length_a   1.000
_cell.length_b   1.000
_cell.length_c   1.000
_cell.angle_alpha   90.00
_cell.angle_beta   90.00
_cell.angle_gamma   90.00
#
_symmetry.space_group_name_H-M   'P 1'
#
loop_
_entity.id
_entity.type
_entity.pdbx_description
1 polymer ?
#
loop_
_entity_poly.entity_id
_entity_poly.type
_entity_poly.pdbx_seq_one_letter_code
_entity_poly.pdbx_strand_id
1 'polypeptide(L)'
;MSQNKVQFQKGISLPEFMSLYSTEEQCFNALFEWRWPDGFICPKCGGKKRCQLSERQLQQCNACHHQTSVTAGTIFESTKLPLTQWFLGLYFITQDKKGISALELMRRLGISYKAAWRMKQKLMQVMMEREQSKMLSGLIEIDDAYLGGEKPGKPGRGAAGKTPFVAAVQRTSQGHPEAIKLQIVDGFRSKTIKALAKQFFAQGSTVISDGLACFHGVTDAGCQHNRKVCGGGRASVEEPEFYRHIKTTGLAPWMECVQNLHFVSTVGVDEDIIK
;
A
#
# COMPACT_ATOMS: atom_id res chain seq x y z
N MET A 1 22.64 -8.30 -18.45
CA MET A 1 21.19 -7.99 -18.36
C MET A 1 21.02 -6.53 -18.01
N SER A 2 20.32 -5.75 -18.82
CA SER A 2 20.04 -4.35 -18.49
C SER A 2 19.11 -4.31 -17.29
N GLN A 3 19.54 -3.70 -16.18
CA GLN A 3 18.70 -3.49 -15.02
C GLN A 3 17.61 -2.47 -15.36
N ASN A 4 16.35 -2.85 -15.16
CA ASN A 4 15.24 -1.90 -15.29
C ASN A 4 15.31 -0.91 -14.13
N LYS A 5 15.64 0.34 -14.42
CA LYS A 5 15.78 1.42 -13.41
C LYS A 5 14.52 1.62 -12.54
N VAL A 6 13.35 1.29 -13.08
CA VAL A 6 12.06 1.43 -12.38
C VAL A 6 11.84 0.31 -11.35
N GLN A 7 12.41 -0.88 -11.59
CA GLN A 7 12.33 -2.00 -10.65
C GLN A 7 13.44 -1.95 -9.59
N PHE A 8 14.40 -1.03 -9.73
CA PHE A 8 15.50 -0.89 -8.80
C PHE A 8 15.13 0.07 -7.68
N GLN A 9 14.48 -0.48 -6.67
CA GLN A 9 14.18 0.26 -5.45
C GLN A 9 15.37 0.17 -4.50
N LYS A 10 15.71 1.28 -3.85
CA LYS A 10 16.67 1.28 -2.75
C LYS A 10 16.05 0.54 -1.57
N GLY A 11 16.20 -0.78 -1.55
CA GLY A 11 15.92 -1.58 -0.37
C GLY A 11 17.09 -1.52 0.59
N ILE A 12 16.82 -1.69 1.87
CA ILE A 12 17.84 -1.90 2.88
C ILE A 12 18.19 -3.39 2.92
N SER A 13 19.46 -3.73 2.91
CA SER A 13 19.90 -5.13 3.04
C SER A 13 19.65 -5.64 4.46
N LEU A 14 19.51 -6.97 4.65
CA LEU A 14 19.34 -7.54 5.99
C LEU A 14 20.50 -7.21 6.95
N PRO A 15 21.79 -7.28 6.55
CA PRO A 15 22.89 -6.85 7.40
C PRO A 15 22.80 -5.37 7.80
N GLU A 16 22.45 -4.49 6.89
CA GLU A 16 22.26 -3.07 7.16
C GLU A 16 21.05 -2.83 8.09
N PHE A 17 19.93 -3.51 7.85
CA PHE A 17 18.78 -3.49 8.76
C PHE A 17 19.17 -3.94 10.17
N MET A 18 19.90 -5.04 10.31
CA MET A 18 20.35 -5.56 11.60
C MET A 18 21.33 -4.60 12.30
N SER A 19 22.13 -3.84 11.56
CA SER A 19 22.99 -2.83 12.16
C SER A 19 22.22 -1.66 12.79
N LEU A 20 21.04 -1.34 12.24
CA LEU A 20 20.20 -0.21 12.65
C LEU A 20 19.16 -0.58 13.71
N TYR A 21 18.61 -1.83 13.67
CA TYR A 21 17.39 -2.20 14.41
C TYR A 21 17.52 -3.56 15.12
N SER A 22 18.72 -3.96 15.54
CA SER A 22 18.92 -5.25 16.21
C SER A 22 18.57 -5.23 17.70
N THR A 23 18.56 -4.07 18.33
CA THR A 23 18.28 -3.93 19.77
C THR A 23 16.97 -3.20 20.02
N GLU A 24 16.33 -3.49 21.17
CA GLU A 24 15.11 -2.78 21.60
C GLU A 24 15.34 -1.28 21.74
N GLU A 25 16.51 -0.88 22.20
CA GLU A 25 16.88 0.53 22.34
C GLU A 25 16.98 1.24 20.98
N GLN A 26 17.60 0.61 19.98
CA GLN A 26 17.66 1.14 18.62
C GLN A 26 16.27 1.30 18.03
N CYS A 27 15.42 0.29 18.16
CA CYS A 27 14.03 0.34 17.66
C CYS A 27 13.20 1.42 18.39
N PHE A 28 13.40 1.54 19.71
CA PHE A 28 12.73 2.57 20.51
C PHE A 28 13.14 3.98 20.09
N ASN A 29 14.44 4.22 19.91
CA ASN A 29 14.96 5.52 19.51
C ASN A 29 14.45 5.90 18.10
N ALA A 30 14.51 4.97 17.16
CA ALA A 30 13.96 5.17 15.81
C ALA A 30 12.47 5.53 15.87
N LEU A 31 11.67 4.76 16.63
CA LEU A 31 10.24 5.02 16.79
C LEU A 31 9.97 6.36 17.48
N PHE A 32 10.84 6.76 18.42
CA PHE A 32 10.75 8.06 19.06
C PHE A 32 10.98 9.21 18.09
N GLU A 33 12.04 9.13 17.27
CA GLU A 33 12.39 10.11 16.25
C GLU A 33 11.29 10.24 15.19
N TRP A 34 10.72 9.13 14.73
CA TRP A 34 9.61 9.14 13.78
C TRP A 34 8.33 9.75 14.35
N ARG A 35 8.06 9.51 15.63
CA ARG A 35 6.88 10.07 16.28
C ARG A 35 7.01 11.56 16.56
N TRP A 36 8.21 12.00 16.88
CA TRP A 36 8.52 13.38 17.27
C TRP A 36 9.79 13.88 16.58
N PRO A 37 9.73 14.12 15.25
CA PRO A 37 10.91 14.53 14.47
C PRO A 37 11.48 15.87 14.95
N ASP A 38 10.61 16.80 15.37
CA ASP A 38 10.97 18.11 15.94
C ASP A 38 11.12 18.08 17.47
N GLY A 39 11.25 16.89 18.06
CA GLY A 39 11.30 16.68 19.49
C GLY A 39 9.92 16.47 20.12
N PHE A 40 9.92 16.01 21.38
CA PHE A 40 8.72 15.61 22.10
C PHE A 40 7.65 16.71 22.13
N ILE A 41 6.42 16.31 21.80
CA ILE A 41 5.20 17.12 21.95
C ILE A 41 4.19 16.31 22.78
N CYS A 42 3.78 16.88 23.91
CA CYS A 42 2.82 16.23 24.79
C CYS A 42 1.44 16.11 24.11
N PRO A 43 0.85 14.92 23.99
CA PRO A 43 -0.45 14.75 23.33
C PRO A 43 -1.61 15.40 24.12
N LYS A 44 -1.41 15.72 25.41
CA LYS A 44 -2.45 16.33 26.25
C LYS A 44 -2.40 17.86 26.27
N CYS A 45 -1.22 18.46 26.35
CA CYS A 45 -1.09 19.91 26.57
C CYS A 45 -0.18 20.61 25.56
N GLY A 46 0.43 19.91 24.59
CA GLY A 46 1.37 20.47 23.63
C GLY A 46 2.74 20.88 24.20
N GLY A 47 3.01 20.60 25.49
CA GLY A 47 4.27 20.95 26.14
C GLY A 47 5.46 20.19 25.51
N LYS A 48 6.59 20.88 25.33
CA LYS A 48 7.77 20.32 24.65
C LYS A 48 8.83 19.75 25.61
N LYS A 49 8.74 20.05 26.91
CA LYS A 49 9.70 19.56 27.90
C LYS A 49 9.23 18.22 28.50
N ARG A 50 10.12 17.24 28.54
CA ARG A 50 9.84 15.89 29.06
C ARG A 50 10.92 15.40 29.98
N CYS A 51 10.60 14.41 30.83
CA CYS A 51 11.55 13.48 31.42
C CYS A 51 11.20 12.05 30.96
N GLN A 52 12.21 11.22 30.85
CA GLN A 52 12.04 9.80 30.53
C GLN A 52 12.01 8.98 31.81
N LEU A 53 10.98 8.19 31.97
CA LEU A 53 10.86 7.21 33.04
C LEU A 53 11.43 5.89 32.54
N SER A 54 12.71 5.66 32.80
CA SER A 54 13.50 4.54 32.23
C SER A 54 12.90 3.17 32.55
N GLU A 55 12.45 2.95 33.78
CA GLU A 55 11.88 1.66 34.20
C GLU A 55 10.62 1.25 33.41
N ARG A 56 9.86 2.22 32.92
CA ARG A 56 8.57 1.98 32.20
C ARG A 56 8.63 2.37 30.74
N GLN A 57 9.76 2.87 30.25
CA GLN A 57 9.92 3.42 28.89
C GLN A 57 8.84 4.45 28.53
N LEU A 58 8.37 5.24 29.51
CA LEU A 58 7.37 6.28 29.34
C LEU A 58 8.04 7.66 29.24
N GLN A 59 7.38 8.55 28.49
CA GLN A 59 7.71 9.96 28.43
C GLN A 59 6.72 10.73 29.30
N GLN A 60 7.19 11.45 30.29
CA GLN A 60 6.36 12.30 31.14
C GLN A 60 6.55 13.76 30.77
N CYS A 61 5.44 14.44 30.51
CA CYS A 61 5.46 15.87 30.26
C CYS A 61 5.78 16.64 31.56
N ASN A 62 6.74 17.58 31.50
CA ASN A 62 7.10 18.37 32.67
C ASN A 62 6.03 19.42 33.03
N ALA A 63 5.16 19.80 32.10
CA ALA A 63 4.13 20.82 32.31
C ALA A 63 2.84 20.25 32.96
N CYS A 64 2.33 19.11 32.44
CA CYS A 64 1.06 18.55 32.89
C CYS A 64 1.15 17.16 33.51
N HIS A 65 2.36 16.63 33.66
CA HIS A 65 2.68 15.28 34.19
C HIS A 65 2.00 14.12 33.47
N HIS A 66 1.43 14.38 32.28
CA HIS A 66 0.88 13.32 31.44
C HIS A 66 1.98 12.35 30.99
N GLN A 67 1.74 11.04 31.17
CA GLN A 67 2.65 9.99 30.77
C GLN A 67 2.16 9.36 29.47
N THR A 68 3.04 9.20 28.50
CA THR A 68 2.75 8.55 27.22
C THR A 68 3.90 7.61 26.84
N SER A 69 3.57 6.46 26.24
CA SER A 69 4.57 5.61 25.63
C SER A 69 4.84 6.02 24.20
N VAL A 70 5.98 5.65 23.66
CA VAL A 70 6.30 5.83 22.24
C VAL A 70 5.31 5.06 21.35
N THR A 71 4.76 3.96 21.84
CA THR A 71 3.84 3.08 21.09
C THR A 71 2.37 3.48 21.20
N ALA A 72 1.99 4.37 22.15
CA ALA A 72 0.59 4.75 22.35
C ALA A 72 0.02 5.49 21.12
N GLY A 73 -1.13 5.06 20.61
CA GLY A 73 -1.76 5.63 19.41
C GLY A 73 -1.09 5.21 18.09
N THR A 74 -0.19 4.22 18.12
CA THR A 74 0.45 3.65 16.94
C THR A 74 0.01 2.20 16.70
N ILE A 75 0.44 1.61 15.58
CA ILE A 75 0.20 0.18 15.32
C ILE A 75 0.81 -0.74 16.38
N PHE A 76 1.78 -0.26 17.13
CA PHE A 76 2.47 -0.98 18.21
C PHE A 76 1.75 -0.87 19.55
N GLU A 77 0.63 -0.14 19.62
CA GLU A 77 -0.11 0.03 20.86
C GLU A 77 -0.54 -1.31 21.46
N SER A 78 -0.36 -1.44 22.78
CA SER A 78 -0.72 -2.63 23.56
C SER A 78 -0.04 -3.93 23.08
N THR A 79 1.08 -3.82 22.35
CA THR A 79 1.85 -5.01 21.94
C THR A 79 2.55 -5.64 23.13
N LYS A 80 2.57 -6.98 23.13
CA LYS A 80 3.42 -7.80 24.03
C LYS A 80 4.69 -8.29 23.33
N LEU A 81 4.78 -8.08 22.01
CA LEU A 81 5.97 -8.42 21.25
C LEU A 81 7.00 -7.32 21.37
N PRO A 82 8.30 -7.67 21.44
CA PRO A 82 9.38 -6.69 21.37
C PRO A 82 9.32 -5.86 20.09
N LEU A 83 9.78 -4.62 20.13
CA LEU A 83 9.86 -3.76 18.93
C LEU A 83 10.79 -4.36 17.88
N THR A 84 11.87 -5.03 18.28
CA THR A 84 12.75 -5.75 17.36
C THR A 84 12.01 -6.77 16.49
N GLN A 85 11.05 -7.51 17.04
CA GLN A 85 10.23 -8.44 16.28
C GLN A 85 9.25 -7.71 15.34
N TRP A 86 8.72 -6.57 15.75
CA TRP A 86 7.86 -5.73 14.89
C TRP A 86 8.63 -5.14 13.72
N PHE A 87 9.81 -4.59 13.96
CA PHE A 87 10.67 -4.01 12.92
C PHE A 87 11.13 -5.09 11.93
N LEU A 88 11.51 -6.26 12.43
CA LEU A 88 11.88 -7.39 11.57
C LEU A 88 10.68 -7.90 10.77
N GLY A 89 9.47 -7.89 11.37
CA GLY A 89 8.23 -8.21 10.68
C GLY A 89 7.90 -7.22 9.56
N LEU A 90 8.05 -5.92 9.82
CA LEU A 90 7.97 -4.86 8.81
C LEU A 90 8.96 -5.12 7.67
N TYR A 91 10.22 -5.39 8.01
CA TYR A 91 11.25 -5.71 7.04
C TYR A 91 10.81 -6.86 6.12
N PHE A 92 10.42 -8.02 6.66
CA PHE A 92 10.04 -9.16 5.84
C PHE A 92 8.79 -8.94 5.01
N ILE A 93 7.78 -8.25 5.54
CA ILE A 93 6.54 -7.95 4.79
C ILE A 93 6.83 -7.03 3.61
N THR A 94 7.76 -6.09 3.79
CA THR A 94 8.09 -5.08 2.78
C THR A 94 9.14 -5.55 1.77
N GLN A 95 10.00 -6.53 2.08
CA GLN A 95 11.03 -7.03 1.16
C GLN A 95 10.53 -8.11 0.19
N ASP A 96 9.44 -8.78 0.50
CA ASP A 96 8.98 -9.89 -0.31
C ASP A 96 8.01 -9.42 -1.40
N LYS A 97 8.42 -9.54 -2.66
CA LYS A 97 7.63 -9.17 -3.84
C LYS A 97 6.30 -9.91 -3.94
N LYS A 98 6.26 -11.17 -3.50
CA LYS A 98 5.06 -12.02 -3.51
C LYS A 98 4.21 -11.88 -2.26
N GLY A 99 4.66 -11.05 -1.31
CA GLY A 99 4.12 -11.01 0.04
C GLY A 99 4.50 -12.24 0.85
N ILE A 100 4.39 -12.14 2.15
CA ILE A 100 4.72 -13.21 3.09
C ILE A 100 3.45 -13.78 3.74
N SER A 101 3.36 -15.11 3.85
CA SER A 101 2.26 -15.74 4.57
C SER A 101 2.43 -15.57 6.09
N ALA A 102 1.31 -15.56 6.85
CA ALA A 102 1.38 -15.49 8.31
C ALA A 102 2.14 -16.70 8.91
N LEU A 103 2.09 -17.86 8.25
CA LEU A 103 2.81 -19.06 8.66
C LEU A 103 4.33 -18.89 8.47
N GLU A 104 4.74 -18.31 7.37
CA GLU A 104 6.14 -18.03 7.11
C GLU A 104 6.67 -16.91 8.03
N LEU A 105 5.89 -15.85 8.24
CA LEU A 105 6.23 -14.78 9.18
C LEU A 105 6.40 -15.33 10.61
N MET A 106 5.51 -16.24 11.05
CA MET A 106 5.63 -16.95 12.32
C MET A 106 7.00 -17.67 12.43
N ARG A 107 7.39 -18.41 11.38
CA ARG A 107 8.65 -19.18 11.35
C ARG A 107 9.87 -18.28 11.36
N ARG A 108 9.85 -17.20 10.57
CA ARG A 108 10.98 -16.24 10.49
C ARG A 108 11.18 -15.44 11.77
N LEU A 109 10.08 -15.07 12.45
CA LEU A 109 10.12 -14.25 13.67
C LEU A 109 10.19 -15.08 14.95
N GLY A 110 9.93 -16.39 14.91
CA GLY A 110 9.87 -17.24 16.11
C GLY A 110 8.71 -16.89 17.05
N ILE A 111 7.60 -16.36 16.52
CA ILE A 111 6.41 -15.96 17.29
C ILE A 111 5.26 -16.93 17.06
N SER A 112 4.17 -16.83 17.85
CA SER A 112 2.98 -17.65 17.62
C SER A 112 2.29 -17.26 16.29
N TYR A 113 1.60 -18.23 15.65
CA TYR A 113 0.82 -17.97 14.44
C TYR A 113 -0.20 -16.84 14.62
N LYS A 114 -0.89 -16.82 15.78
CA LYS A 114 -1.86 -15.77 16.10
C LYS A 114 -1.22 -14.38 16.16
N ALA A 115 -0.01 -14.27 16.70
CA ALA A 115 0.73 -13.01 16.74
C ALA A 115 1.19 -12.58 15.34
N ALA A 116 1.75 -13.49 14.55
CA ALA A 116 2.16 -13.23 13.17
C ALA A 116 0.98 -12.80 12.29
N TRP A 117 -0.16 -13.48 12.42
CA TRP A 117 -1.37 -13.14 11.69
C TRP A 117 -1.88 -11.73 12.05
N ARG A 118 -1.97 -11.41 13.35
CA ARG A 118 -2.38 -10.07 13.81
C ARG A 118 -1.42 -8.97 13.37
N MET A 119 -0.12 -9.21 13.46
CA MET A 119 0.90 -8.30 12.98
C MET A 119 0.70 -8.00 11.50
N LYS A 120 0.60 -9.05 10.67
CA LYS A 120 0.36 -8.91 9.25
C LYS A 120 -0.92 -8.11 8.96
N GLN A 121 -2.04 -8.41 9.63
CA GLN A 121 -3.30 -7.69 9.41
C GLN A 121 -3.21 -6.20 9.78
N LYS A 122 -2.59 -5.87 10.92
CA LYS A 122 -2.38 -4.47 11.33
C LYS A 122 -1.55 -3.71 10.30
N LEU A 123 -0.44 -4.30 9.84
CA LEU A 123 0.43 -3.66 8.85
C LEU A 123 -0.27 -3.47 7.50
N MET A 124 -0.98 -4.49 7.02
CA MET A 124 -1.76 -4.38 5.78
C MET A 124 -2.86 -3.33 5.87
N GLN A 125 -3.52 -3.20 7.03
CA GLN A 125 -4.55 -2.19 7.24
C GLN A 125 -3.98 -0.78 7.17
N VAL A 126 -2.88 -0.50 7.86
CA VAL A 126 -2.23 0.82 7.82
C VAL A 126 -1.74 1.17 6.41
N MET A 127 -1.16 0.18 5.71
CA MET A 127 -0.76 0.36 4.31
C MET A 127 -1.96 0.72 3.43
N MET A 128 -3.09 0.07 3.62
CA MET A 128 -4.33 0.36 2.89
C MET A 128 -4.88 1.75 3.22
N GLU A 129 -4.94 2.12 4.49
CA GLU A 129 -5.43 3.43 4.94
C GLU A 129 -4.58 4.58 4.38
N ARG A 130 -3.27 4.41 4.40
CA ARG A 130 -2.32 5.36 3.81
C ARG A 130 -2.56 5.53 2.30
N GLU A 131 -2.72 4.43 1.58
CA GLU A 131 -2.98 4.49 0.14
C GLU A 131 -4.35 5.10 -0.20
N GLN A 132 -5.36 4.95 0.66
CA GLN A 132 -6.68 5.56 0.43
C GLN A 132 -6.63 7.09 0.40
N SER A 133 -5.72 7.72 1.13
CA SER A 133 -5.57 9.18 1.17
C SER A 133 -4.92 9.77 -0.09
N LYS A 134 -4.17 8.98 -0.85
CA LYS A 134 -3.48 9.44 -2.05
C LYS A 134 -4.41 9.47 -3.27
N MET A 135 -4.37 10.53 -4.04
CA MET A 135 -5.06 10.62 -5.33
C MET A 135 -4.11 10.26 -6.48
N LEU A 136 -4.63 9.55 -7.47
CA LEU A 136 -3.93 9.33 -8.73
C LEU A 136 -4.06 10.56 -9.62
N SER A 137 -2.99 10.90 -10.36
CA SER A 137 -2.95 12.08 -11.22
C SER A 137 -2.24 11.80 -12.56
N GLY A 138 -2.41 12.69 -13.52
CA GLY A 138 -1.76 12.57 -14.82
C GLY A 138 -2.38 11.47 -15.70
N LEU A 139 -1.57 10.50 -16.12
CA LEU A 139 -2.01 9.39 -16.97
C LEU A 139 -2.40 8.19 -16.11
N ILE A 140 -3.67 7.79 -16.18
CA ILE A 140 -4.25 6.71 -15.38
C ILE A 140 -4.82 5.64 -16.32
N GLU A 141 -4.42 4.40 -16.15
CA GLU A 141 -5.05 3.24 -16.80
C GLU A 141 -6.03 2.60 -15.84
N ILE A 142 -7.24 2.29 -16.34
CA ILE A 142 -8.32 1.67 -15.55
C ILE A 142 -8.82 0.41 -16.21
N ASP A 143 -9.03 -0.65 -15.41
CA ASP A 143 -9.54 -1.93 -15.87
C ASP A 143 -10.47 -2.59 -14.85
N ASP A 144 -11.35 -3.47 -15.32
CA ASP A 144 -12.23 -4.28 -14.48
C ASP A 144 -11.65 -5.68 -14.24
N ALA A 145 -11.78 -6.16 -13.01
CA ALA A 145 -11.31 -7.49 -12.66
C ALA A 145 -12.19 -8.16 -11.60
N TYR A 146 -11.98 -9.47 -11.39
CA TYR A 146 -12.71 -10.28 -10.44
C TYR A 146 -11.76 -11.08 -9.55
N LEU A 147 -11.96 -10.99 -8.25
CA LEU A 147 -11.32 -11.87 -7.25
C LEU A 147 -12.17 -13.12 -7.00
N GLY A 148 -11.53 -14.29 -6.83
CA GLY A 148 -12.23 -15.52 -6.46
C GLY A 148 -11.83 -16.77 -7.24
N GLY A 149 -10.77 -16.71 -8.06
CA GLY A 149 -10.24 -17.84 -8.80
C GLY A 149 -11.21 -18.45 -9.83
N GLU A 150 -10.85 -19.58 -10.40
CA GLU A 150 -11.75 -20.34 -11.27
C GLU A 150 -12.83 -21.05 -10.44
N LYS A 151 -14.09 -20.83 -10.80
CA LYS A 151 -15.22 -21.51 -10.21
C LYS A 151 -16.05 -22.15 -11.31
N PRO A 152 -16.58 -23.39 -11.09
CA PRO A 152 -17.49 -24.03 -12.05
C PRO A 152 -18.75 -23.16 -12.19
N GLY A 153 -19.22 -22.98 -13.43
CA GLY A 153 -20.40 -22.21 -13.73
C GLY A 153 -20.29 -21.40 -15.02
N LYS A 154 -21.19 -20.45 -15.22
CA LYS A 154 -21.21 -19.60 -16.40
C LYS A 154 -19.94 -18.74 -16.46
N PRO A 155 -19.10 -18.84 -17.53
CA PRO A 155 -17.92 -18.00 -17.67
C PRO A 155 -18.31 -16.55 -17.96
N GLY A 156 -17.47 -15.60 -17.56
CA GLY A 156 -17.61 -14.20 -17.91
C GLY A 156 -18.05 -13.28 -16.76
N ARG A 157 -18.43 -12.05 -17.12
CA ARG A 157 -18.87 -11.01 -16.17
C ARG A 157 -20.16 -11.46 -15.48
N GLY A 158 -20.20 -11.37 -14.14
CA GLY A 158 -21.35 -11.79 -13.33
C GLY A 158 -21.31 -13.25 -12.86
N ALA A 159 -20.17 -13.94 -12.96
CA ALA A 159 -20.00 -15.27 -12.39
C ALA A 159 -20.24 -15.25 -10.88
N ALA A 160 -21.12 -16.15 -10.39
CA ALA A 160 -21.51 -16.20 -8.99
C ALA A 160 -20.31 -16.44 -8.05
N GLY A 161 -20.28 -15.70 -6.95
CA GLY A 161 -19.25 -15.85 -5.91
C GLY A 161 -17.88 -15.29 -6.25
N LYS A 162 -17.77 -14.45 -7.27
CA LYS A 162 -16.59 -13.61 -7.55
C LYS A 162 -16.82 -12.19 -7.08
N THR A 163 -15.79 -11.58 -6.49
CA THR A 163 -15.85 -10.20 -6.04
C THR A 163 -15.33 -9.27 -7.14
N PRO A 164 -16.19 -8.41 -7.73
CA PRO A 164 -15.75 -7.46 -8.74
C PRO A 164 -14.94 -6.33 -8.10
N PHE A 165 -13.88 -5.90 -8.77
CA PHE A 165 -13.09 -4.75 -8.36
C PHE A 165 -12.56 -4.00 -9.59
N VAL A 166 -12.23 -2.73 -9.37
CA VAL A 166 -11.60 -1.86 -10.35
C VAL A 166 -10.14 -1.69 -9.96
N ALA A 167 -9.26 -1.87 -10.94
CA ALA A 167 -7.85 -1.55 -10.83
C ALA A 167 -7.56 -0.26 -11.61
N ALA A 168 -6.92 0.71 -10.97
CA ALA A 168 -6.48 1.95 -11.60
C ALA A 168 -5.01 2.18 -11.32
N VAL A 169 -4.21 2.44 -12.36
CA VAL A 169 -2.76 2.60 -12.27
C VAL A 169 -2.34 3.92 -12.85
N GLN A 170 -1.68 4.72 -12.04
CA GLN A 170 -0.99 5.93 -12.49
C GLN A 170 0.31 5.55 -13.18
N ARG A 171 0.60 6.20 -14.31
CA ARG A 171 1.83 6.01 -15.07
C ARG A 171 2.62 7.30 -15.18
N THR A 172 3.93 7.16 -15.20
CA THR A 172 4.82 8.26 -15.57
C THR A 172 4.69 8.61 -17.05
N SER A 173 5.22 9.75 -17.46
CA SER A 173 5.32 10.14 -18.87
C SER A 173 6.08 9.14 -19.74
N GLN A 174 6.95 8.32 -19.13
CA GLN A 174 7.73 7.26 -19.80
C GLN A 174 6.96 5.92 -19.85
N GLY A 175 5.71 5.87 -19.34
CA GLY A 175 4.88 4.68 -19.35
C GLY A 175 5.10 3.70 -18.20
N HIS A 176 5.89 4.06 -17.18
CA HIS A 176 6.13 3.18 -16.04
C HIS A 176 5.06 3.35 -14.96
N PRO A 177 4.61 2.26 -14.30
CA PRO A 177 3.66 2.34 -13.22
C PRO A 177 4.28 3.07 -12.00
N GLU A 178 3.53 4.00 -11.41
CA GLU A 178 3.96 4.83 -10.29
C GLU A 178 3.10 4.64 -9.04
N ALA A 179 1.78 4.56 -9.21
CA ALA A 179 0.84 4.33 -8.13
C ALA A 179 -0.35 3.49 -8.63
N ILE A 180 -1.02 2.80 -7.70
CA ILE A 180 -2.16 1.95 -8.02
C ILE A 180 -3.28 2.11 -6.99
N LYS A 181 -4.53 2.00 -7.46
CA LYS A 181 -5.72 1.86 -6.62
C LYS A 181 -6.46 0.60 -7.00
N LEU A 182 -6.83 -0.17 -5.99
CA LEU A 182 -7.72 -1.32 -6.12
C LEU A 182 -8.98 -1.05 -5.29
N GLN A 183 -10.13 -1.00 -5.93
CA GLN A 183 -11.38 -0.74 -5.24
C GLN A 183 -12.40 -1.83 -5.54
N ILE A 184 -12.88 -2.50 -4.49
CA ILE A 184 -14.02 -3.42 -4.59
C ILE A 184 -15.25 -2.59 -4.93
N VAL A 185 -16.03 -3.10 -5.88
CA VAL A 185 -17.27 -2.46 -6.36
C VAL A 185 -18.42 -3.46 -6.34
N ASP A 186 -19.64 -2.98 -6.18
CA ASP A 186 -20.83 -3.86 -6.24
C ASP A 186 -21.18 -4.29 -7.68
N GLY A 187 -20.55 -3.64 -8.67
CA GLY A 187 -20.73 -3.92 -10.08
C GLY A 187 -20.20 -2.77 -10.95
N PHE A 188 -20.01 -3.06 -12.22
CA PHE A 188 -19.46 -2.11 -13.20
C PHE A 188 -20.56 -1.22 -13.78
N ARG A 189 -20.93 -0.18 -13.01
CA ARG A 189 -21.93 0.84 -13.39
C ARG A 189 -21.26 2.21 -13.51
N SER A 190 -21.71 3.05 -14.45
CA SER A 190 -21.16 4.39 -14.64
C SER A 190 -21.21 5.24 -13.37
N LYS A 191 -22.28 5.14 -12.57
CA LYS A 191 -22.41 5.83 -11.28
C LYS A 191 -21.31 5.39 -10.26
N THR A 192 -20.98 4.10 -10.23
CA THR A 192 -19.94 3.54 -9.35
C THR A 192 -18.57 4.06 -9.78
N ILE A 193 -18.28 4.03 -11.08
CA ILE A 193 -17.02 4.54 -11.64
C ILE A 193 -16.87 6.05 -11.44
N LYS A 194 -17.95 6.82 -11.60
CA LYS A 194 -17.97 8.25 -11.29
C LYS A 194 -17.60 8.54 -9.82
N ALA A 195 -18.20 7.80 -8.88
CA ALA A 195 -17.91 7.94 -7.46
C ALA A 195 -16.43 7.60 -7.14
N LEU A 196 -15.93 6.50 -7.70
CA LEU A 196 -14.55 6.08 -7.58
C LEU A 196 -13.58 7.14 -8.13
N ALA A 197 -13.85 7.65 -9.34
CA ALA A 197 -13.00 8.64 -9.97
C ALA A 197 -12.97 9.95 -9.17
N LYS A 198 -14.11 10.40 -8.64
CA LYS A 198 -14.16 11.58 -7.75
C LYS A 198 -13.35 11.41 -6.46
N GLN A 199 -13.29 10.20 -5.94
CA GLN A 199 -12.58 9.90 -4.69
C GLN A 199 -11.07 9.76 -4.90
N PHE A 200 -10.64 9.16 -6.00
CA PHE A 200 -9.27 8.71 -6.16
C PHE A 200 -8.49 9.37 -7.31
N PHE A 201 -9.15 10.09 -8.22
CA PHE A 201 -8.48 10.71 -9.36
C PHE A 201 -8.48 12.23 -9.24
N ALA A 202 -7.33 12.83 -9.49
CA ALA A 202 -7.21 14.28 -9.58
C ALA A 202 -7.96 14.79 -10.81
N GLN A 203 -8.61 15.94 -10.67
CA GLN A 203 -9.30 16.59 -11.80
C GLN A 203 -8.32 16.89 -12.94
N GLY A 204 -8.79 16.74 -14.16
CA GLY A 204 -7.98 16.94 -15.36
C GLY A 204 -7.07 15.77 -15.74
N SER A 205 -7.06 14.68 -14.94
CA SER A 205 -6.32 13.47 -15.30
C SER A 205 -6.84 12.83 -16.56
N THR A 206 -5.96 12.22 -17.37
CA THR A 206 -6.31 11.43 -18.55
C THR A 206 -6.46 9.97 -18.18
N VAL A 207 -7.66 9.42 -18.31
CA VAL A 207 -7.99 8.04 -17.98
C VAL A 207 -8.10 7.21 -19.25
N ILE A 208 -7.30 6.15 -19.35
CA ILE A 208 -7.32 5.18 -20.46
C ILE A 208 -8.05 3.92 -20.01
N SER A 209 -8.98 3.40 -20.83
CA SER A 209 -9.69 2.13 -20.57
C SER A 209 -9.85 1.28 -21.82
N ASP A 210 -10.21 0.00 -21.65
CA ASP A 210 -10.52 -0.95 -22.74
C ASP A 210 -11.84 -0.64 -23.49
N GLY A 211 -12.57 0.35 -23.04
CA GLY A 211 -13.84 0.76 -23.67
C GLY A 211 -15.09 0.13 -23.08
N LEU A 212 -15.02 -0.49 -21.91
CA LEU A 212 -16.23 -0.88 -21.18
C LEU A 212 -17.11 0.36 -20.90
N ALA A 213 -18.40 0.26 -21.22
CA ALA A 213 -19.30 1.43 -21.19
C ALA A 213 -19.37 2.15 -19.83
N CYS A 214 -19.20 1.44 -18.73
CA CYS A 214 -19.22 2.05 -17.39
C CYS A 214 -18.09 3.05 -17.16
N PHE A 215 -16.95 2.92 -17.85
CA PHE A 215 -15.80 3.82 -17.69
C PHE A 215 -16.04 5.24 -18.22
N HIS A 216 -17.12 5.46 -19.00
CA HIS A 216 -17.56 6.82 -19.28
C HIS A 216 -17.84 7.66 -18.03
N GLY A 217 -18.14 7.01 -16.90
CA GLY A 217 -18.34 7.71 -15.63
C GLY A 217 -17.15 8.55 -15.14
N VAL A 218 -15.93 8.35 -15.68
CA VAL A 218 -14.76 9.17 -15.33
C VAL A 218 -14.86 10.58 -15.89
N THR A 219 -15.53 10.79 -17.02
CA THR A 219 -15.74 12.13 -17.59
C THR A 219 -16.66 12.97 -16.71
N ASP A 220 -17.67 12.35 -16.12
CA ASP A 220 -18.56 13.00 -15.16
C ASP A 220 -17.86 13.37 -13.83
N ALA A 221 -16.66 12.86 -13.60
CA ALA A 221 -15.82 13.18 -12.46
C ALA A 221 -14.79 14.28 -12.75
N GLY A 222 -14.78 14.83 -13.98
CA GLY A 222 -13.85 15.88 -14.40
C GLY A 222 -12.52 15.37 -14.97
N CYS A 223 -12.45 14.09 -15.35
CA CYS A 223 -11.29 13.49 -16.03
C CYS A 223 -11.51 13.47 -17.56
N GLN A 224 -10.43 13.46 -18.32
CA GLN A 224 -10.46 13.17 -19.75
C GLN A 224 -10.47 11.67 -19.96
N HIS A 225 -11.38 11.14 -20.79
CA HIS A 225 -11.48 9.71 -21.05
C HIS A 225 -10.95 9.38 -22.45
N ASN A 226 -9.88 8.57 -22.50
CA ASN A 226 -9.31 8.03 -23.72
C ASN A 226 -9.67 6.54 -23.82
N ARG A 227 -10.67 6.22 -24.62
CA ARG A 227 -11.13 4.86 -24.83
C ARG A 227 -10.28 4.19 -25.90
N LYS A 228 -9.61 3.09 -25.58
CA LYS A 228 -8.87 2.26 -26.51
C LYS A 228 -9.57 0.92 -26.68
N VAL A 229 -10.39 0.79 -27.72
CA VAL A 229 -11.03 -0.47 -28.05
C VAL A 229 -10.15 -1.20 -29.05
N CYS A 230 -9.48 -2.21 -28.58
CA CYS A 230 -8.68 -3.06 -29.44
C CYS A 230 -9.49 -4.31 -29.77
N GLY A 231 -9.90 -4.44 -31.03
CA GLY A 231 -10.48 -5.68 -31.57
C GLY A 231 -9.45 -6.83 -31.44
N GLY A 232 -9.94 -8.06 -31.31
CA GLY A 232 -9.04 -9.23 -31.37
C GLY A 232 -8.28 -9.30 -32.70
N GLY A 233 -7.08 -9.89 -32.74
CA GLY A 233 -6.31 -10.11 -33.96
C GLY A 233 -5.22 -9.07 -34.23
N ARG A 234 -5.07 -8.63 -35.51
CA ARG A 234 -3.99 -7.74 -35.96
C ARG A 234 -3.88 -6.42 -35.18
N ALA A 235 -5.00 -5.82 -34.80
CA ALA A 235 -5.02 -4.57 -34.04
C ALA A 235 -4.32 -4.68 -32.65
N SER A 236 -4.22 -5.91 -32.10
CA SER A 236 -3.50 -6.14 -30.85
C SER A 236 -1.99 -6.13 -31.01
N VAL A 237 -1.50 -6.24 -32.22
CA VAL A 237 -0.06 -6.27 -32.56
C VAL A 237 0.44 -4.85 -32.87
N GLU A 238 -0.43 -3.96 -33.33
CA GLU A 238 -0.09 -2.60 -33.77
C GLU A 238 0.09 -1.61 -32.59
N GLU A 239 -0.48 -1.91 -31.40
CA GLU A 239 -0.25 -1.13 -30.17
C GLU A 239 0.29 -2.00 -29.03
N PRO A 240 1.52 -2.50 -29.11
CA PRO A 240 2.07 -3.47 -28.17
C PRO A 240 2.24 -2.92 -26.74
N GLU A 241 2.37 -1.61 -26.55
CA GLU A 241 2.54 -1.01 -25.22
C GLU A 241 1.25 -1.03 -24.39
N PHE A 242 0.10 -0.75 -25.00
CA PHE A 242 -1.18 -0.82 -24.31
C PHE A 242 -1.55 -2.26 -23.93
N TYR A 243 -1.28 -3.22 -24.84
CA TYR A 243 -1.56 -4.63 -24.59
C TYR A 243 -0.62 -5.28 -23.60
N ARG A 244 0.62 -4.83 -23.55
CA ARG A 244 1.62 -5.37 -22.63
C ARG A 244 1.26 -5.12 -21.17
N HIS A 245 0.51 -4.06 -20.88
CA HIS A 245 0.13 -3.71 -19.52
C HIS A 245 -1.25 -4.24 -19.08
N ILE A 246 -2.21 -4.43 -19.99
CA ILE A 246 -3.57 -4.87 -19.67
C ILE A 246 -3.83 -6.35 -20.01
N LYS A 247 -3.33 -6.87 -21.13
CA LYS A 247 -3.65 -8.24 -21.59
C LYS A 247 -2.63 -9.33 -21.32
N THR A 248 -1.34 -9.04 -21.24
CA THR A 248 -0.31 -10.06 -21.01
C THR A 248 -0.22 -10.51 -19.58
N THR A 249 -0.97 -9.88 -18.72
CA THR A 249 -0.79 -10.08 -17.32
C THR A 249 -2.14 -10.16 -16.67
N GLY A 250 -2.60 -11.37 -16.45
CA GLY A 250 -3.59 -11.56 -15.41
C GLY A 250 -3.16 -10.79 -14.16
N LEU A 251 -4.00 -10.70 -13.15
CA LEU A 251 -3.76 -9.97 -11.89
C LEU A 251 -2.36 -10.09 -11.27
N ALA A 252 -1.54 -11.08 -11.67
CA ALA A 252 -0.23 -11.34 -11.12
C ALA A 252 0.78 -10.17 -11.27
N PRO A 253 0.95 -9.50 -12.42
CA PRO A 253 1.83 -8.34 -12.52
C PRO A 253 1.28 -7.07 -11.87
N TRP A 254 -0.05 -6.92 -11.82
CA TRP A 254 -0.67 -5.83 -11.08
C TRP A 254 -0.54 -6.03 -9.57
N MET A 255 -0.66 -7.24 -9.08
CA MET A 255 -0.32 -7.58 -7.69
C MET A 255 1.18 -7.41 -7.44
N GLU A 256 2.04 -7.71 -8.41
CA GLU A 256 3.47 -7.40 -8.33
C GLU A 256 3.74 -5.89 -8.31
N CYS A 257 3.01 -5.09 -9.10
CA CYS A 257 3.09 -3.63 -9.04
C CYS A 257 2.56 -3.09 -7.72
N VAL A 258 1.44 -3.59 -7.19
CA VAL A 258 0.91 -3.21 -5.88
C VAL A 258 1.93 -3.49 -4.79
N GLN A 259 2.51 -4.68 -4.81
CA GLN A 259 3.51 -5.07 -3.82
C GLN A 259 4.80 -4.26 -3.95
N ASN A 260 5.24 -3.94 -5.19
CA ASN A 260 6.43 -3.13 -5.43
C ASN A 260 6.22 -1.64 -5.20
N LEU A 261 5.03 -1.09 -5.48
CA LEU A 261 4.72 0.33 -5.27
C LEU A 261 4.46 0.66 -3.81
N HIS A 262 3.84 -0.24 -3.06
CA HIS A 262 3.80 -0.15 -1.60
C HIS A 262 5.19 -0.14 -0.99
N PHE A 263 6.14 -0.78 -1.63
CA PHE A 263 7.49 -0.92 -1.16
C PHE A 263 8.34 0.35 -1.30
N VAL A 264 8.17 1.13 -2.39
CA VAL A 264 9.02 2.31 -2.65
C VAL A 264 8.79 3.43 -1.64
N SER A 265 7.56 3.57 -1.16
CA SER A 265 7.22 4.61 -0.19
C SER A 265 7.40 4.18 1.26
N THR A 266 7.63 2.86 1.52
CA THR A 266 7.57 2.30 2.87
C THR A 266 8.94 1.97 3.46
N VAL A 267 9.99 1.91 2.63
CA VAL A 267 11.38 1.67 3.11
C VAL A 267 12.11 2.96 3.47
N GLY A 268 11.66 4.11 2.99
CA GLY A 268 11.75 5.30 3.82
C GLY A 268 10.69 5.04 4.91
N VAL A 269 11.09 4.71 6.12
CA VAL A 269 10.18 4.59 7.25
C VAL A 269 9.57 5.98 7.45
N ASP A 270 8.56 6.27 6.64
CA ASP A 270 7.86 7.54 6.68
C ASP A 270 7.06 7.59 7.97
N GLU A 271 7.13 8.71 8.63
CA GLU A 271 6.39 9.10 9.84
C GLU A 271 4.90 8.72 9.79
N ASP A 272 4.33 8.56 8.60
CA ASP A 272 2.92 8.27 8.37
C ASP A 272 2.49 6.81 8.60
N ILE A 273 3.42 5.84 8.69
CA ILE A 273 3.08 4.45 9.05
C ILE A 273 2.83 4.30 10.55
N ILE A 274 3.28 5.28 11.33
CA ILE A 274 3.29 5.23 12.78
C ILE A 274 2.13 6.01 13.38
N LYS A 275 1.55 6.94 12.63
CA LYS A 275 0.34 7.69 13.01
C LYS A 275 -0.90 6.90 12.64
#